data_babe7c056f6d5aec183b70610a561252
#
_entry.id   babe7c056f6d5aec183b70610a561252
#
_cell.length_a   1.000
_cell.length_b   1.000
_cell.length_c   1.000
_cell.angle_alpha   90.00
_cell.angle_beta   90.00
_cell.angle_gamma   90.00
#
_symmetry.space_group_name_H-M   'P 1'
#
loop_
_entity.id
_entity.type
_entity.pdbx_description
1 polymer ?
#
loop_
_entity_poly.entity_id
_entity_poly.type
_entity_poly.pdbx_seq_one_letter_code
_entity_poly.pdbx_strand_id
1 'polypeptide(L)'
;MKGYKYTVNKRRANRLAYRFLGLVFLLVATLQVFTMIHGYAKHLVLTSLFVTFVGAYGIYLVVMSFRKQAFSATYIFDDTGFTIEHKYGTTHYDFDQIKHVTMVIPDESMIFYILNVFTEKERYTISFMMQKELCENIYEFMHARLPKKDTED
;
A
#
# COMPACT_ATOMS: atom_id res chain seq x y z
N MET A 1 -23.07 -18.54 2.05
CA MET A 1 -22.17 -17.71 1.22
C MET A 1 -20.78 -17.81 1.80
N LYS A 2 -19.86 -18.51 1.14
CA LYS A 2 -18.43 -18.50 1.53
C LYS A 2 -17.76 -17.43 0.72
N GLY A 3 -17.41 -16.33 1.33
CA GLY A 3 -16.63 -15.27 0.72
C GLY A 3 -15.42 -14.96 1.58
N TYR A 4 -14.35 -14.48 0.95
CA TYR A 4 -13.14 -14.04 1.63
C TYR A 4 -13.03 -12.53 1.55
N LYS A 5 -12.70 -11.90 2.69
CA LYS A 5 -12.45 -10.47 2.75
C LYS A 5 -11.03 -10.24 3.27
N TYR A 6 -10.22 -9.56 2.48
CA TYR A 6 -8.84 -9.25 2.83
C TYR A 6 -8.55 -7.77 2.68
N THR A 7 -8.09 -7.15 3.76
CA THR A 7 -7.74 -5.72 3.76
C THR A 7 -6.23 -5.56 3.80
N VAL A 8 -5.68 -5.04 2.71
CA VAL A 8 -4.27 -4.69 2.64
C VAL A 8 -4.05 -3.32 3.24
N ASN A 9 -3.44 -3.29 4.40
CA ASN A 9 -2.96 -2.06 5.01
C ASN A 9 -1.48 -1.85 4.62
N LYS A 10 -1.21 -1.34 3.43
CA LYS A 10 0.17 -1.02 2.95
C LYS A 10 0.95 -0.06 3.88
N ARG A 11 0.43 0.26 5.07
CA ARG A 11 0.75 1.46 5.79
C ARG A 11 1.43 1.35 7.14
N ARG A 12 1.54 0.21 7.79
CA ARG A 12 2.20 0.22 9.11
C ARG A 12 3.67 0.65 9.00
N ALA A 13 4.41 0.04 8.09
CA ALA A 13 5.82 0.38 7.86
C ALA A 13 5.99 1.78 7.28
N ASN A 14 5.22 2.17 6.27
CA ASN A 14 5.30 3.50 5.68
C ASN A 14 4.89 4.61 6.64
N ARG A 15 3.89 4.40 7.49
CA ARG A 15 3.48 5.40 8.51
C ARG A 15 4.57 5.67 9.52
N LEU A 16 5.25 4.63 9.99
CA LEU A 16 6.40 4.76 10.88
C LEU A 16 7.55 5.49 10.19
N ALA A 17 7.84 5.15 8.94
CA ALA A 17 8.87 5.81 8.15
C ALA A 17 8.57 7.31 7.95
N TYR A 18 7.32 7.67 7.57
CA TYR A 18 6.92 9.08 7.44
C TYR A 18 6.99 9.84 8.75
N ARG A 19 6.58 9.23 9.87
CA ARG A 19 6.71 9.85 11.19
C ARG A 19 8.17 10.09 11.56
N PHE A 20 8.98 9.06 11.43
CA PHE A 20 10.40 9.15 11.75
C PHE A 20 11.09 10.20 10.89
N LEU A 21 10.90 10.15 9.57
CA LEU A 21 11.51 11.11 8.65
C LEU A 21 11.03 12.54 8.90
N GLY A 22 9.72 12.72 9.14
CA GLY A 22 9.16 14.03 9.49
C GLY A 22 9.72 14.60 10.79
N LEU A 23 9.89 13.76 11.83
CA LEU A 23 10.52 14.18 13.08
C LEU A 23 12.00 14.55 12.90
N VAL A 24 12.74 13.81 12.08
CA VAL A 24 14.14 14.13 11.75
C VAL A 24 14.22 15.49 11.04
N PHE A 25 13.35 15.78 10.06
CA PHE A 25 13.33 17.08 9.40
C PHE A 25 12.97 18.23 10.36
N LEU A 26 12.01 18.02 11.26
CA LEU A 26 11.66 19.01 12.28
C LEU A 26 12.82 19.26 13.23
N LEU A 27 13.53 18.22 13.65
CA LEU A 27 14.70 18.35 14.51
C LEU A 27 15.82 19.13 13.81
N VAL A 28 16.10 18.83 12.52
CA VAL A 28 17.09 19.58 11.72
C VAL A 28 16.67 21.06 11.59
N ALA A 29 15.40 21.33 11.29
CA ALA A 29 14.90 22.70 11.23
C ALA A 29 15.07 23.45 12.55
N THR A 30 14.75 22.79 13.68
CA THR A 30 14.90 23.37 15.03
C THR A 30 16.37 23.69 15.36
N LEU A 31 17.29 22.77 15.04
CA LEU A 31 18.72 22.99 15.23
C LEU A 31 19.23 24.19 14.38
N GLN A 32 18.75 24.34 13.16
CA GLN A 32 19.12 25.48 12.32
C GLN A 32 18.53 26.80 12.85
N VAL A 33 17.31 26.79 13.38
CA VAL A 33 16.75 27.98 14.08
C VAL A 33 17.64 28.35 15.27
N PHE A 34 18.07 27.36 16.04
CA PHE A 34 18.98 27.59 17.17
C PHE A 34 20.30 28.24 16.72
N THR A 35 20.92 27.76 15.63
CA THR A 35 22.14 28.37 15.08
C THR A 35 21.92 29.82 14.58
N MET A 36 20.72 30.11 14.06
CA MET A 36 20.37 31.49 13.65
C MET A 36 20.26 32.43 14.84
N ILE A 37 19.56 32.00 15.91
CA ILE A 37 19.35 32.81 17.11
C ILE A 37 20.68 33.13 17.81
N HIS A 38 21.62 32.19 17.80
CA HIS A 38 22.94 32.38 18.45
C HIS A 38 23.97 33.02 17.53
N GLY A 39 23.58 33.49 16.35
CA GLY A 39 24.48 34.21 15.43
C GLY A 39 25.53 33.36 14.72
N TYR A 40 25.41 32.03 14.75
CA TYR A 40 26.32 31.10 14.08
C TYR A 40 26.02 30.94 12.58
N ALA A 41 24.86 31.44 12.09
CA ALA A 41 24.49 31.34 10.68
C ALA A 41 25.21 32.38 9.83
N LYS A 42 26.13 31.94 8.95
CA LYS A 42 26.87 32.83 8.03
C LYS A 42 25.98 33.47 6.93
N HIS A 43 24.91 32.79 6.52
CA HIS A 43 24.03 33.25 5.45
C HIS A 43 22.55 33.20 5.92
N LEU A 44 22.14 34.25 6.60
CA LEU A 44 20.85 34.31 7.30
C LEU A 44 19.67 34.04 6.36
N VAL A 45 19.64 34.64 5.17
CA VAL A 45 18.54 34.48 4.19
C VAL A 45 18.48 33.05 3.69
N LEU A 46 19.58 32.45 3.31
CA LEU A 46 19.63 31.08 2.79
C LEU A 46 19.23 30.07 3.86
N THR A 47 19.74 30.26 5.08
CA THR A 47 19.39 29.42 6.22
C THR A 47 17.90 29.53 6.57
N SER A 48 17.33 30.73 6.51
CA SER A 48 15.89 30.95 6.74
C SER A 48 15.02 30.23 5.70
N LEU A 49 15.36 30.32 4.42
CA LEU A 49 14.69 29.60 3.35
C LEU A 49 14.77 28.08 3.58
N PHE A 50 15.96 27.58 3.89
CA PHE A 50 16.18 26.16 4.17
C PHE A 50 15.32 25.68 5.34
N VAL A 51 15.29 26.40 6.47
CA VAL A 51 14.48 26.09 7.65
C VAL A 51 13.00 26.05 7.30
N THR A 52 12.54 27.02 6.50
CA THR A 52 11.14 27.09 6.10
C THR A 52 10.75 25.86 5.27
N PHE A 53 11.53 25.50 4.25
CA PHE A 53 11.26 24.34 3.41
C PHE A 53 11.34 23.03 4.17
N VAL A 54 12.41 22.81 4.93
CA VAL A 54 12.62 21.57 5.70
C VAL A 54 11.58 21.44 6.79
N GLY A 55 11.23 22.52 7.50
CA GLY A 55 10.21 22.53 8.52
C GLY A 55 8.81 22.24 7.96
N ALA A 56 8.43 22.94 6.87
CA ALA A 56 7.15 22.72 6.20
C ALA A 56 7.01 21.27 5.68
N TYR A 57 8.07 20.74 5.09
CA TYR A 57 8.11 19.36 4.60
C TYR A 57 8.04 18.35 5.75
N GLY A 58 8.73 18.61 6.86
CA GLY A 58 8.66 17.79 8.07
C GLY A 58 7.23 17.73 8.64
N ILE A 59 6.55 18.89 8.75
CA ILE A 59 5.15 18.97 9.16
C ILE A 59 4.25 18.18 8.20
N TYR A 60 4.43 18.37 6.88
CA TYR A 60 3.67 17.65 5.86
C TYR A 60 3.79 16.13 6.03
N LEU A 61 4.99 15.59 6.22
CA LEU A 61 5.23 14.16 6.42
C LEU A 61 4.54 13.65 7.70
N VAL A 62 4.64 14.40 8.81
CA VAL A 62 3.98 14.05 10.07
C VAL A 62 2.47 14.02 9.88
N VAL A 63 1.87 15.06 9.31
CA VAL A 63 0.42 15.15 9.04
C VAL A 63 -0.04 14.00 8.14
N MET A 64 0.71 13.72 7.06
CA MET A 64 0.39 12.60 6.16
C MET A 64 0.47 11.25 6.86
N SER A 65 1.34 11.09 7.87
CA SER A 65 1.42 9.86 8.65
C SER A 65 0.15 9.57 9.46
N PHE A 66 -0.64 10.58 9.79
CA PHE A 66 -1.90 10.44 10.54
C PHE A 66 -3.12 10.18 9.65
N ARG A 67 -3.05 10.47 8.36
CA ARG A 67 -4.17 10.22 7.44
C ARG A 67 -4.37 8.72 7.21
N LYS A 68 -5.33 8.13 7.92
CA LYS A 68 -5.58 6.67 7.97
C LYS A 68 -6.06 6.05 6.64
N GLN A 69 -6.69 6.81 5.76
CA GLN A 69 -7.57 6.27 4.73
C GLN A 69 -7.02 6.22 3.29
N ALA A 70 -5.91 6.85 2.98
CA ALA A 70 -5.54 7.06 1.58
C ALA A 70 -4.91 5.82 0.88
N PHE A 71 -4.65 4.70 1.57
CA PHE A 71 -3.91 3.56 1.01
C PHE A 71 -4.34 2.18 1.54
N SER A 72 -5.53 2.05 2.08
CA SER A 72 -6.11 0.74 2.35
C SER A 72 -6.97 0.33 1.16
N ALA A 73 -6.73 -0.84 0.61
CA ALA A 73 -7.62 -1.50 -0.32
C ALA A 73 -8.19 -2.74 0.37
N THR A 74 -9.49 -2.91 0.28
CA THR A 74 -10.15 -4.13 0.74
C THR A 74 -10.54 -4.94 -0.49
N TYR A 75 -10.08 -6.16 -0.53
CA TYR A 75 -10.40 -7.13 -1.56
C TYR A 75 -11.45 -8.09 -1.03
N ILE A 76 -12.53 -8.24 -1.77
CA ILE A 76 -13.64 -9.15 -1.44
C ILE A 76 -13.74 -10.16 -2.58
N PHE A 77 -13.71 -11.42 -2.21
CA PHE A 77 -13.87 -12.55 -3.12
C PHE A 77 -15.13 -13.29 -2.71
N ASP A 78 -16.14 -13.26 -3.51
CA ASP A 78 -17.43 -13.88 -3.23
C ASP A 78 -17.92 -14.73 -4.41
N ASP A 79 -19.11 -15.26 -4.30
CA ASP A 79 -19.69 -16.13 -5.33
C ASP A 79 -20.06 -15.36 -6.62
N THR A 80 -20.02 -14.03 -6.63
CA THR A 80 -20.31 -13.19 -7.79
C THR A 80 -19.03 -12.77 -8.52
N GLY A 81 -17.89 -12.71 -7.82
CA GLY A 81 -16.64 -12.34 -8.44
C GLY A 81 -15.62 -11.73 -7.48
N PHE A 82 -14.94 -10.71 -7.95
CA PHE A 82 -13.87 -10.02 -7.26
C PHE A 82 -14.17 -8.53 -7.14
N THR A 83 -14.24 -8.04 -5.90
CA THR A 83 -14.54 -6.64 -5.61
C THR A 83 -13.37 -5.98 -4.91
N ILE A 84 -13.05 -4.77 -5.34
CA ILE A 84 -12.02 -3.93 -4.76
C ILE A 84 -12.66 -2.67 -4.20
N GLU A 85 -12.60 -2.52 -2.89
CA GLU A 85 -13.03 -1.30 -2.20
C GLU A 85 -11.82 -0.44 -1.86
N HIS A 86 -11.76 0.78 -2.35
CA HIS A 86 -10.77 1.77 -1.96
C HIS A 86 -11.42 3.14 -1.72
N LYS A 87 -10.66 4.07 -1.19
CA LYS A 87 -11.16 5.39 -0.78
C LYS A 87 -11.95 6.14 -1.86
N TYR A 88 -11.65 5.88 -3.12
CA TYR A 88 -12.20 6.63 -4.25
C TYR A 88 -13.34 5.90 -4.97
N GLY A 89 -13.70 4.71 -4.51
CA GLY A 89 -14.80 3.93 -5.09
C GLY A 89 -14.63 2.43 -4.91
N THR A 90 -15.61 1.73 -5.41
CA THR A 90 -15.68 0.27 -5.44
C THR A 90 -15.68 -0.17 -6.89
N THR A 91 -14.82 -1.12 -7.23
CA THR A 91 -14.79 -1.74 -8.55
C THR A 91 -15.10 -3.22 -8.39
N HIS A 92 -16.04 -3.73 -9.15
CA HIS A 92 -16.43 -5.13 -9.16
C HIS A 92 -16.10 -5.75 -10.52
N TYR A 93 -15.65 -7.00 -10.50
CA TYR A 93 -15.35 -7.82 -11.65
C TYR A 93 -16.07 -9.15 -11.50
N ASP A 94 -17.00 -9.44 -12.39
CA ASP A 94 -17.60 -10.76 -12.51
C ASP A 94 -16.55 -11.79 -12.96
N PHE A 95 -16.81 -13.09 -12.69
CA PHE A 95 -15.87 -14.15 -13.07
C PHE A 95 -15.56 -14.18 -14.58
N ASP A 96 -16.51 -13.79 -15.41
CA ASP A 96 -16.33 -13.71 -16.86
C ASP A 96 -15.30 -12.64 -17.30
N GLN A 97 -15.11 -11.62 -16.49
CA GLN A 97 -14.14 -10.54 -16.73
C GLN A 97 -12.74 -10.89 -16.20
N ILE A 98 -12.60 -12.00 -15.50
CA ILE A 98 -11.35 -12.47 -14.92
C ILE A 98 -10.75 -13.52 -15.88
N LYS A 99 -9.60 -13.20 -16.47
CA LYS A 99 -8.92 -14.08 -17.42
C LYS A 99 -8.29 -15.28 -16.76
N HIS A 100 -7.54 -15.04 -15.72
CA HIS A 100 -6.89 -16.07 -14.90
C HIS A 100 -6.39 -15.51 -13.57
N VAL A 101 -6.10 -16.41 -12.66
CA VAL A 101 -5.50 -16.09 -11.37
C VAL A 101 -4.23 -16.91 -11.21
N THR A 102 -3.16 -16.29 -10.75
CA THR A 102 -1.90 -16.98 -10.46
C THR A 102 -1.47 -16.71 -9.03
N MET A 103 -0.93 -17.72 -8.39
CA MET A 103 -0.32 -17.60 -7.08
C MET A 103 1.20 -17.77 -7.23
N VAL A 104 1.96 -16.82 -6.70
CA VAL A 104 3.41 -16.93 -6.61
C VAL A 104 3.76 -17.25 -5.17
N ILE A 105 4.30 -18.44 -4.98
CA ILE A 105 4.89 -18.86 -3.70
C ILE A 105 6.37 -18.54 -3.82
N PRO A 106 6.86 -17.51 -3.14
CA PRO A 106 8.28 -17.26 -3.10
C PRO A 106 8.96 -18.40 -2.31
N ASP A 107 10.27 -18.54 -2.50
CA ASP A 107 11.10 -19.49 -1.77
C ASP A 107 10.81 -19.45 -0.26
N GLU A 108 10.98 -20.54 0.46
CA GLU A 108 10.58 -20.74 1.87
C GLU A 108 11.08 -19.64 2.84
N SER A 109 12.04 -18.84 2.41
CA SER A 109 12.59 -17.71 3.16
C SER A 109 11.77 -16.43 3.06
N MET A 110 10.78 -16.33 2.17
CA MET A 110 10.01 -15.08 1.97
C MET A 110 8.72 -15.06 2.78
N ILE A 111 8.47 -13.89 3.38
CA ILE A 111 7.34 -13.60 4.27
C ILE A 111 6.06 -13.23 3.47
N PHE A 112 6.17 -13.08 2.14
CA PHE A 112 5.08 -12.60 1.30
C PHE A 112 4.63 -13.65 0.30
N TYR A 113 3.32 -13.88 0.26
CA TYR A 113 2.63 -14.67 -0.75
C TYR A 113 1.89 -13.72 -1.68
N ILE A 114 1.93 -13.94 -2.97
CA ILE A 114 1.40 -13.02 -3.96
C ILE A 114 0.31 -13.72 -4.76
N LEU A 115 -0.89 -13.13 -4.75
CA LEU A 115 -1.98 -13.50 -5.62
C LEU A 115 -2.12 -12.45 -6.72
N ASN A 116 -2.04 -12.86 -7.97
CA ASN A 116 -2.31 -12.00 -9.11
C ASN A 116 -3.66 -12.35 -9.71
N VAL A 117 -4.52 -11.37 -9.83
CA VAL A 117 -5.80 -11.46 -10.52
C VAL A 117 -5.68 -10.68 -11.82
N PHE A 118 -5.82 -11.36 -12.96
CA PHE A 118 -5.75 -10.77 -14.28
C PHE A 118 -7.16 -10.58 -14.81
N THR A 119 -7.54 -9.34 -15.02
CA THR A 119 -8.79 -8.96 -15.66
C THR A 119 -8.53 -8.60 -17.12
N GLU A 120 -9.58 -8.29 -17.88
CA GLU A 120 -9.43 -7.84 -19.26
C GLU A 120 -8.62 -6.54 -19.39
N LYS A 121 -8.72 -5.67 -18.39
CA LYS A 121 -8.15 -4.31 -18.42
C LYS A 121 -6.86 -4.19 -17.64
N GLU A 122 -6.77 -4.84 -16.48
CA GLU A 122 -5.72 -4.59 -15.49
C GLU A 122 -5.29 -5.89 -14.79
N ARG A 123 -4.10 -5.82 -14.19
CA ARG A 123 -3.57 -6.84 -13.31
C ARG A 123 -3.57 -6.33 -11.87
N TYR A 124 -4.19 -7.06 -10.97
CA TYR A 124 -4.17 -6.79 -9.55
C TYR A 124 -3.21 -7.71 -8.84
N THR A 125 -2.22 -7.15 -8.16
CA THR A 125 -1.24 -7.88 -7.38
C THR A 125 -1.53 -7.68 -5.90
N ILE A 126 -1.93 -8.73 -5.22
CA ILE A 126 -2.31 -8.74 -3.82
C ILE A 126 -1.25 -9.50 -3.04
N SER A 127 -0.64 -8.85 -2.04
CA SER A 127 0.40 -9.46 -1.22
C SER A 127 -0.15 -9.82 0.16
N PHE A 128 0.02 -11.07 0.56
CA PHE A 128 -0.36 -11.61 1.87
C PHE A 128 0.89 -11.77 2.72
N MET A 129 0.96 -11.03 3.82
CA MET A 129 2.09 -11.11 4.72
C MET A 129 1.84 -12.21 5.76
N MET A 130 2.68 -13.25 5.79
CA MET A 130 2.60 -14.38 6.73
C MET A 130 1.26 -15.13 6.75
N GLN A 131 0.45 -15.03 5.68
CA GLN A 131 -0.89 -15.63 5.58
C GLN A 131 -0.96 -16.58 4.37
N LYS A 132 -0.10 -17.60 4.37
CA LYS A 132 -0.03 -18.61 3.31
C LYS A 132 -1.39 -19.27 3.06
N GLU A 133 -1.96 -19.82 4.11
CA GLU A 133 -3.21 -20.56 4.07
C GLU A 133 -4.38 -19.72 3.53
N LEU A 134 -4.45 -18.44 3.91
CA LEU A 134 -5.48 -17.55 3.37
C LEU A 134 -5.28 -17.28 1.88
N CYS A 135 -4.03 -17.11 1.43
CA CYS A 135 -3.71 -16.90 0.02
C CYS A 135 -4.07 -18.14 -0.81
N GLU A 136 -3.73 -19.33 -0.32
CA GLU A 136 -4.04 -20.61 -0.95
C GLU A 136 -5.56 -20.83 -1.05
N ASN A 137 -6.29 -20.61 0.04
CA ASN A 137 -7.75 -20.76 0.08
C ASN A 137 -8.44 -19.81 -0.90
N ILE A 138 -7.97 -18.55 -1.01
CA ILE A 138 -8.53 -17.59 -1.97
C ILE A 138 -8.20 -18.01 -3.40
N TYR A 139 -6.99 -18.47 -3.65
CA TYR A 139 -6.59 -18.95 -4.97
C TYR A 139 -7.44 -20.13 -5.43
N GLU A 140 -7.60 -21.15 -4.60
CA GLU A 140 -8.45 -22.32 -4.88
C GLU A 140 -9.91 -21.91 -5.10
N PHE A 141 -10.43 -21.01 -4.25
CA PHE A 141 -11.77 -20.48 -4.37
C PHE A 141 -12.02 -19.81 -5.72
N MET A 142 -11.08 -18.96 -6.15
CA MET A 142 -11.15 -18.25 -7.43
C MET A 142 -10.97 -19.21 -8.61
N HIS A 143 -9.96 -20.07 -8.53
CA HIS A 143 -9.63 -21.01 -9.60
C HIS A 143 -10.77 -22.00 -9.89
N ALA A 144 -11.49 -22.43 -8.86
CA ALA A 144 -12.64 -23.34 -9.01
C ALA A 144 -13.84 -22.69 -9.73
N ARG A 145 -13.93 -21.36 -9.76
CA ARG A 145 -15.06 -20.60 -10.33
C ARG A 145 -14.76 -19.93 -11.65
N LEU A 146 -13.48 -19.85 -12.02
CA LEU A 146 -13.12 -19.33 -13.32
C LEU A 146 -13.65 -20.24 -14.44
N PRO A 147 -14.19 -19.67 -15.52
CA PRO A 147 -14.58 -20.45 -16.68
C PRO A 147 -13.35 -21.22 -17.20
N LYS A 148 -13.46 -22.53 -17.28
CA LYS A 148 -12.43 -23.35 -17.94
C LYS A 148 -12.40 -22.89 -19.39
N LYS A 149 -11.39 -22.09 -19.76
CA LYS A 149 -11.05 -21.93 -21.15
C LYS A 149 -10.59 -23.29 -21.64
N ASP A 150 -11.40 -23.93 -22.48
CA ASP A 150 -10.93 -25.04 -23.27
C ASP A 150 -9.65 -24.57 -23.97
N THR A 151 -8.57 -25.21 -23.65
CA THR A 151 -7.30 -25.09 -24.35
C THR A 151 -7.58 -25.64 -25.74
N GLU A 152 -8.02 -24.78 -26.67
CA GLU A 152 -7.86 -25.07 -28.09
C GLU A 152 -6.38 -25.02 -28.38
N ASP A 153 -5.88 -26.18 -28.77
CA ASP A 153 -4.52 -26.51 -29.24
C ASP A 153 -4.04 -25.57 -30.38
#